data_86783b1d65be4e785654e7a3f940dca4
#
_entry.id   86783b1d65be4e785654e7a3f940dca4
#
_cell.length_a   1.000
_cell.length_b   1.000
_cell.length_c   1.000
_cell.angle_alpha   90.00
_cell.angle_beta   90.00
_cell.angle_gamma   90.00
#
_symmetry.space_group_name_H-M   'P 1'
#
loop_
_entity.id
_entity.type
_entity.pdbx_description
1 polymer ?
#
loop_
_entity_poly.entity_id
_entity_poly.type
_entity_poly.pdbx_seq_one_letter_code
_entity_poly.pdbx_strand_id
1 'polypeptide(L)'
;LLNGIMLRIRADSEVNWRRAAILKAYLLKNCENQSNYSILKEVAYMHLNEDCTYQPYVLGQLFYVLEQIQLASVDYQINRSTKDSYFRAAGSTPKTAFNKIIPLSEYHMKKLMRNKHNYAVKLQNEKEHLLSLLTETLPSRYNPEETTCFYLGYYHRKVKEDK
;
A
#
# COMPACT_ATOMS: atom_id res chain seq x y z
N LEU A 1 9.41 12.13 -12.47
CA LEU A 1 8.55 11.47 -13.47
C LEU A 1 7.49 10.58 -12.79
N LEU A 2 7.85 9.64 -11.90
CA LEU A 2 6.93 8.76 -11.16
C LEU A 2 5.89 9.54 -10.35
N ASN A 3 6.30 10.59 -9.63
CA ASN A 3 5.39 11.42 -8.83
C ASN A 3 4.37 12.17 -9.72
N GLY A 4 4.74 12.58 -10.93
CA GLY A 4 3.82 13.26 -11.87
C GLY A 4 2.77 12.33 -12.46
N ILE A 5 3.13 11.06 -12.71
CA ILE A 5 2.21 10.04 -13.23
C ILE A 5 1.20 9.63 -12.16
N MET A 6 1.65 9.51 -10.89
CA MET A 6 0.81 9.09 -9.76
C MET A 6 -0.24 10.13 -9.33
N LEU A 7 0.05 11.44 -9.52
CA LEU A 7 -0.84 12.53 -9.13
C LEU A 7 -1.99 12.80 -10.12
N ARG A 8 -1.84 12.42 -11.40
CA ARG A 8 -2.76 12.82 -12.48
C ARG A 8 -3.95 11.89 -12.70
N ILE A 9 -4.04 10.74 -12.01
CA ILE A 9 -5.05 9.74 -12.35
C ILE A 9 -5.94 9.45 -11.15
N ARG A 10 -7.19 9.93 -11.16
CA ARG A 10 -8.26 9.58 -10.20
C ARG A 10 -8.93 8.26 -10.60
N ALA A 11 -9.12 7.44 -9.62
CA ALA A 11 -10.09 6.38 -9.37
C ALA A 11 -10.84 5.74 -10.57
N ASP A 12 -10.20 4.79 -11.27
CA ASP A 12 -10.91 3.80 -12.06
C ASP A 12 -10.16 2.46 -12.01
N SER A 13 -10.85 1.31 -11.90
CA SER A 13 -10.22 -0.02 -11.73
C SER A 13 -9.30 -0.37 -12.91
N GLU A 14 -9.69 -0.03 -14.13
CA GLU A 14 -8.88 -0.21 -15.33
C GLU A 14 -7.59 0.60 -15.31
N VAL A 15 -7.60 1.75 -14.66
CA VAL A 15 -6.44 2.63 -14.50
C VAL A 15 -5.43 2.10 -13.49
N ASN A 16 -5.87 1.36 -12.48
CA ASN A 16 -4.98 0.83 -11.45
C ASN A 16 -4.06 -0.27 -12.02
N TRP A 17 -4.57 -1.13 -12.89
CA TRP A 17 -3.74 -2.14 -13.53
C TRP A 17 -2.74 -1.52 -14.53
N ARG A 18 -3.15 -0.50 -15.27
CA ARG A 18 -2.24 0.25 -16.15
C ARG A 18 -1.11 0.91 -15.38
N ARG A 19 -1.39 1.43 -14.18
CA ARG A 19 -0.36 1.98 -13.28
C ARG A 19 0.61 0.92 -12.78
N ALA A 20 0.13 -0.23 -12.34
CA ALA A 20 0.97 -1.35 -11.94
C ALA A 20 1.87 -1.81 -13.10
N ALA A 21 1.33 -1.88 -14.32
CA ALA A 21 2.09 -2.22 -15.52
C ALA A 21 3.18 -1.19 -15.85
N ILE A 22 2.88 0.12 -15.75
CA ILE A 22 3.86 1.19 -15.97
C ILE A 22 4.96 1.16 -14.90
N LEU A 23 4.60 0.97 -13.63
CA LEU A 23 5.56 0.85 -12.54
C LEU A 23 6.46 -0.38 -12.71
N LYS A 24 5.89 -1.52 -13.11
CA LYS A 24 6.63 -2.72 -13.46
C LYS A 24 7.61 -2.48 -14.61
N ALA A 25 7.16 -1.85 -15.70
CA ALA A 25 8.01 -1.53 -16.83
C ALA A 25 9.16 -0.58 -16.45
N TYR A 26 8.87 0.39 -15.57
CA TYR A 26 9.90 1.29 -15.02
C TYR A 26 10.93 0.54 -14.18
N LEU A 27 10.52 -0.36 -13.31
CA LEU A 27 11.41 -1.20 -12.51
C LEU A 27 12.31 -2.06 -13.41
N LEU A 28 11.71 -2.78 -14.37
CA LEU A 28 12.45 -3.64 -15.30
C LEU A 28 13.47 -2.86 -16.13
N LYS A 29 13.16 -1.63 -16.50
CA LYS A 29 14.06 -0.78 -17.30
C LYS A 29 15.24 -0.22 -16.48
N ASN A 30 15.04 0.05 -15.18
CA ASN A 30 16.04 0.74 -14.36
C ASN A 30 16.78 -0.20 -13.39
N CYS A 31 16.52 -1.51 -13.44
CA CYS A 31 17.20 -2.47 -12.61
C CYS A 31 18.53 -2.89 -13.20
N GLU A 32 19.62 -2.30 -12.74
CA GLU A 32 21.00 -2.62 -13.14
C GLU A 32 21.66 -3.68 -12.23
N ASN A 33 21.08 -4.00 -11.06
CA ASN A 33 21.65 -4.95 -10.09
C ASN A 33 20.94 -6.31 -10.06
N GLN A 34 21.71 -7.39 -10.26
CA GLN A 34 21.21 -8.78 -10.29
C GLN A 34 20.52 -9.21 -8.96
N SER A 35 20.91 -8.66 -7.82
CA SER A 35 20.28 -8.99 -6.52
C SER A 35 18.83 -8.51 -6.43
N ASN A 36 18.52 -7.37 -7.03
CA ASN A 36 17.16 -6.82 -7.07
C ASN A 36 16.28 -7.49 -8.13
N TYR A 37 16.89 -8.20 -9.09
CA TYR A 37 16.15 -8.86 -10.16
C TYR A 37 15.30 -10.05 -9.66
N SER A 38 15.72 -10.76 -8.62
CA SER A 38 14.94 -11.84 -8.01
C SER A 38 13.68 -11.30 -7.29
N ILE A 39 13.85 -10.23 -6.53
CA ILE A 39 12.76 -9.53 -5.84
C ILE A 39 11.77 -8.95 -6.86
N LEU A 40 12.27 -8.39 -7.96
CA LEU A 40 11.43 -7.87 -9.03
C LEU A 40 10.65 -8.95 -9.76
N LYS A 41 11.17 -10.17 -9.91
CA LYS A 41 10.40 -11.29 -10.44
C LYS A 41 9.21 -11.63 -9.54
N GLU A 42 9.39 -11.62 -8.21
CA GLU A 42 8.32 -11.89 -7.26
C GLU A 42 7.24 -10.81 -7.26
N VAL A 43 7.66 -9.54 -7.27
CA VAL A 43 6.75 -8.37 -7.26
C VAL A 43 6.19 -8.05 -8.65
N ALA A 44 6.82 -8.56 -9.71
CA ALA A 44 6.48 -8.23 -11.10
C ALA A 44 5.21 -8.92 -11.63
N TYR A 45 4.56 -9.79 -10.86
CA TYR A 45 3.27 -10.34 -11.26
C TYR A 45 2.18 -9.25 -11.23
N MET A 46 1.24 -9.34 -12.19
CA MET A 46 0.09 -8.41 -12.30
C MET A 46 -0.95 -8.64 -11.19
N HIS A 47 -0.73 -9.64 -10.33
CA HIS A 47 -1.61 -10.03 -9.23
C HIS A 47 -0.92 -9.84 -7.88
N LEU A 48 -1.73 -9.72 -6.83
CA LEU A 48 -1.23 -9.69 -5.47
C LEU A 48 -0.41 -10.96 -5.18
N ASN A 49 0.83 -10.77 -4.73
CA ASN A 49 1.65 -11.84 -4.19
C ASN A 49 1.51 -11.84 -2.66
N GLU A 50 0.71 -12.76 -2.12
CA GLU A 50 0.44 -12.87 -0.69
C GLU A 50 1.62 -13.46 0.08
N ASP A 51 2.47 -14.24 -0.59
CA ASP A 51 3.67 -14.87 0.01
C ASP A 51 4.89 -13.93 0.04
N CYS A 52 4.78 -12.75 -0.59
CA CYS A 52 5.88 -11.80 -0.64
C CYS A 52 6.09 -11.13 0.71
N THR A 53 7.27 -11.37 1.32
CA THR A 53 7.69 -10.79 2.61
C THR A 53 8.55 -9.54 2.45
N TYR A 54 8.77 -9.04 1.22
CA TYR A 54 9.58 -7.86 0.98
C TYR A 54 8.93 -6.62 1.61
N GLN A 55 9.61 -6.03 2.60
CA GLN A 55 9.06 -5.00 3.48
C GLN A 55 8.36 -3.84 2.74
N PRO A 56 8.93 -3.19 1.69
CA PRO A 56 8.25 -2.11 1.00
C PRO A 56 6.93 -2.53 0.35
N TYR A 57 6.88 -3.75 -0.22
CA TYR A 57 5.67 -4.29 -0.85
C TYR A 57 4.58 -4.59 0.19
N VAL A 58 4.97 -5.20 1.32
CA VAL A 58 4.05 -5.47 2.45
C VAL A 58 3.51 -4.17 3.03
N LEU A 59 4.36 -3.14 3.20
CA LEU A 59 3.92 -1.82 3.66
C LEU A 59 2.96 -1.13 2.69
N GLY A 60 3.10 -1.36 1.39
CA GLY A 60 2.14 -0.89 0.39
C GLY A 60 0.76 -1.53 0.57
N GLN A 61 0.72 -2.85 0.80
CA GLN A 61 -0.52 -3.57 1.11
C GLN A 61 -1.14 -3.09 2.44
N LEU A 62 -0.30 -2.95 3.48
CA LEU A 62 -0.75 -2.44 4.78
C LEU A 62 -1.35 -1.05 4.66
N PHE A 63 -0.73 -0.17 3.88
CA PHE A 63 -1.26 1.17 3.66
C PHE A 63 -2.67 1.15 3.05
N TYR A 64 -2.94 0.26 2.10
CA TYR A 64 -4.27 0.07 1.54
C TYR A 64 -5.29 -0.35 2.62
N VAL A 65 -4.95 -1.33 3.46
CA VAL A 65 -5.83 -1.79 4.55
C VAL A 65 -6.12 -0.65 5.54
N LEU A 66 -5.11 0.13 5.93
CA LEU A 66 -5.28 1.29 6.82
C LEU A 66 -6.18 2.37 6.20
N GLU A 67 -6.08 2.60 4.90
CA GLU A 67 -7.00 3.50 4.17
C GLU A 67 -8.44 2.95 4.18
N GLN A 68 -8.65 1.65 3.95
CA GLN A 68 -9.99 1.04 3.99
C GLN A 68 -10.62 1.13 5.37
N ILE A 69 -9.86 0.97 6.45
CA ILE A 69 -10.33 1.18 7.82
C ILE A 69 -10.86 2.61 8.00
N GLN A 70 -10.14 3.62 7.53
CA GLN A 70 -10.60 5.00 7.58
C GLN A 70 -11.89 5.20 6.76
N LEU A 71 -11.86 4.83 5.48
CA LEU A 71 -12.98 5.04 4.56
C LEU A 71 -14.25 4.37 5.05
N ALA A 72 -14.17 3.11 5.47
CA ALA A 72 -15.31 2.35 5.96
C ALA A 72 -15.87 2.89 7.29
N SER A 73 -15.02 3.48 8.16
CA SER A 73 -15.42 4.07 9.42
C SER A 73 -16.28 5.33 9.27
N VAL A 74 -16.23 5.96 8.10
CA VAL A 74 -16.97 7.19 7.75
C VAL A 74 -17.91 7.00 6.56
N ASP A 75 -18.25 5.74 6.24
CA ASP A 75 -19.13 5.38 5.11
C ASP A 75 -18.69 5.97 3.77
N TYR A 76 -17.36 6.06 3.57
CA TYR A 76 -16.71 6.64 2.38
C TYR A 76 -17.02 8.15 2.17
N GLN A 77 -17.64 8.81 3.16
CA GLN A 77 -17.94 10.23 3.11
C GLN A 77 -16.82 11.03 3.79
N ILE A 78 -15.79 11.35 3.03
CA ILE A 78 -14.63 12.07 3.54
C ILE A 78 -14.05 13.02 2.47
N ASN A 79 -13.71 14.25 2.89
CA ASN A 79 -13.10 15.23 1.99
C ASN A 79 -11.64 14.91 1.67
N ARG A 80 -10.93 14.23 2.58
CA ARG A 80 -9.51 13.93 2.44
C ARG A 80 -9.18 12.59 3.08
N SER A 81 -8.76 11.63 2.26
CA SER A 81 -8.40 10.29 2.71
C SER A 81 -6.97 10.24 3.30
N THR A 82 -6.66 9.12 3.98
CA THR A 82 -5.30 8.77 4.38
C THR A 82 -4.36 8.77 3.18
N LYS A 83 -4.84 8.29 2.02
CA LYS A 83 -4.08 8.31 0.78
C LYS A 83 -3.73 9.74 0.33
N ASP A 84 -4.70 10.64 0.31
CA ASP A 84 -4.47 12.02 -0.11
C ASP A 84 -3.44 12.73 0.78
N SER A 85 -3.41 12.36 2.06
CA SER A 85 -2.57 13.01 3.06
C SER A 85 -1.17 12.40 3.18
N TYR A 86 -1.04 11.08 3.07
CA TYR A 86 0.17 10.37 3.50
C TYR A 86 0.79 9.45 2.44
N PHE A 87 0.14 9.15 1.31
CA PHE A 87 0.62 8.15 0.35
C PHE A 87 2.03 8.42 -0.16
N ARG A 88 2.31 9.67 -0.52
CA ARG A 88 3.64 10.09 -0.95
C ARG A 88 4.68 9.96 0.16
N ALA A 89 4.33 10.39 1.37
CA ALA A 89 5.22 10.29 2.52
C ALA A 89 5.48 8.84 2.92
N ALA A 90 4.46 7.98 2.88
CA ALA A 90 4.60 6.54 3.17
C ALA A 90 5.53 5.84 2.18
N GLY A 91 5.49 6.23 0.90
CA GLY A 91 6.38 5.70 -0.14
C GLY A 91 7.79 6.29 -0.15
N SER A 92 8.08 7.34 0.62
CA SER A 92 9.41 7.96 0.64
C SER A 92 10.08 7.95 2.01
N THR A 93 9.31 8.15 3.09
CA THR A 93 9.74 8.22 4.48
C THR A 93 8.83 7.36 5.38
N PRO A 94 8.87 6.01 5.20
CA PRO A 94 7.89 5.10 5.78
C PRO A 94 7.83 5.20 7.29
N LYS A 95 8.96 5.22 8.01
CA LYS A 95 8.98 5.33 9.47
C LYS A 95 8.17 6.52 9.97
N THR A 96 8.38 7.70 9.39
CA THR A 96 7.67 8.92 9.81
C THR A 96 6.17 8.87 9.48
N ALA A 97 5.83 8.34 8.31
CA ALA A 97 4.44 8.25 7.87
C ALA A 97 3.65 7.20 8.69
N PHE A 98 4.17 5.98 8.83
CA PHE A 98 3.46 4.90 9.53
C PHE A 98 3.34 5.16 11.04
N ASN A 99 4.31 5.85 11.67
CA ASN A 99 4.17 6.30 13.06
C ASN A 99 2.97 7.23 13.29
N LYS A 100 2.47 7.90 12.24
CA LYS A 100 1.26 8.74 12.31
C LYS A 100 0.00 7.97 11.88
N ILE A 101 0.10 7.16 10.83
CA ILE A 101 -1.06 6.49 10.21
C ILE A 101 -1.57 5.36 11.09
N ILE A 102 -0.69 4.57 11.71
CA ILE A 102 -1.09 3.42 12.55
C ILE A 102 -1.95 3.88 13.74
N PRO A 103 -1.54 4.85 14.58
CA PRO A 103 -2.38 5.34 15.66
C PRO A 103 -3.70 5.96 15.18
N LEU A 104 -3.68 6.66 14.03
CA LEU A 104 -4.90 7.21 13.42
C LEU A 104 -5.86 6.09 13.01
N SER A 105 -5.35 5.01 12.45
CA SER A 105 -6.18 3.86 12.04
C SER A 105 -6.84 3.15 13.24
N GLU A 106 -6.21 3.13 14.42
CA GLU A 106 -6.80 2.57 15.64
C GLU A 106 -8.05 3.32 16.08
N TYR A 107 -8.05 4.65 15.97
CA TYR A 107 -9.24 5.45 16.23
C TYR A 107 -10.39 5.08 15.29
N HIS A 108 -10.10 4.97 13.99
CA HIS A 108 -11.08 4.58 12.98
C HIS A 108 -11.56 3.13 13.16
N MET A 109 -10.65 2.21 13.54
CA MET A 109 -11.00 0.83 13.83
C MET A 109 -11.99 0.71 14.97
N LYS A 110 -11.78 1.44 16.09
CA LYS A 110 -12.73 1.48 17.22
C LYS A 110 -14.12 1.93 16.80
N LYS A 111 -14.22 2.92 15.91
CA LYS A 111 -15.48 3.39 15.35
C LYS A 111 -16.12 2.33 14.45
N LEU A 112 -15.33 1.70 13.59
CA LEU A 112 -15.77 0.67 12.65
C LEU A 112 -16.28 -0.58 13.39
N MET A 113 -15.60 -1.00 14.47
CA MET A 113 -16.03 -2.12 15.33
C MET A 113 -17.43 -1.95 15.92
N ARG A 114 -17.83 -0.71 16.22
CA ARG A 114 -19.17 -0.40 16.73
C ARG A 114 -20.25 -0.45 15.65
N ASN A 115 -19.92 -0.04 14.44
CA ASN A 115 -20.90 0.17 13.38
C ASN A 115 -20.98 -1.01 12.40
N LYS A 116 -19.86 -1.67 12.11
CA LYS A 116 -19.72 -2.73 11.07
C LYS A 116 -18.79 -3.84 11.58
N HIS A 117 -19.17 -4.50 12.66
CA HIS A 117 -18.32 -5.44 13.39
C HIS A 117 -17.64 -6.50 12.49
N ASN A 118 -18.40 -7.22 11.68
CA ASN A 118 -17.85 -8.30 10.84
C ASN A 118 -16.80 -7.80 9.84
N TYR A 119 -17.04 -6.64 9.24
CA TYR A 119 -16.08 -6.03 8.31
C TYR A 119 -14.84 -5.50 9.03
N ALA A 120 -15.03 -4.95 10.24
CA ALA A 120 -13.94 -4.50 11.08
C ALA A 120 -13.03 -5.66 11.50
N VAL A 121 -13.60 -6.81 11.87
CA VAL A 121 -12.82 -8.03 12.21
C VAL A 121 -12.02 -8.51 10.99
N LYS A 122 -12.59 -8.53 9.78
CA LYS A 122 -11.85 -8.86 8.56
C LYS A 122 -10.63 -7.95 8.38
N LEU A 123 -10.84 -6.63 8.41
CA LEU A 123 -9.75 -5.66 8.23
C LEU A 123 -8.70 -5.71 9.36
N GLN A 124 -9.13 -6.00 10.59
CA GLN A 124 -8.22 -6.17 11.72
C GLN A 124 -7.31 -7.39 11.51
N ASN A 125 -7.86 -8.54 11.12
CA ASN A 125 -7.09 -9.75 10.85
C ASN A 125 -6.08 -9.53 9.70
N GLU A 126 -6.50 -8.84 8.64
CA GLU A 126 -5.61 -8.50 7.52
C GLU A 126 -4.49 -7.55 7.95
N LYS A 127 -4.81 -6.54 8.75
CA LYS A 127 -3.81 -5.62 9.32
C LYS A 127 -2.79 -6.37 10.19
N GLU A 128 -3.26 -7.24 11.09
CA GLU A 128 -2.39 -8.02 11.98
C GLU A 128 -1.52 -8.99 11.20
N HIS A 129 -2.07 -9.67 10.20
CA HIS A 129 -1.30 -10.54 9.33
C HIS A 129 -0.18 -9.77 8.62
N LEU A 130 -0.47 -8.63 8.00
CA LEU A 130 0.55 -7.82 7.32
C LEU A 130 1.60 -7.26 8.30
N LEU A 131 1.19 -6.87 9.51
CA LEU A 131 2.13 -6.45 10.54
C LEU A 131 3.05 -7.58 11.00
N SER A 132 2.55 -8.82 11.07
CA SER A 132 3.36 -9.99 11.45
C SER A 132 4.45 -10.35 10.43
N LEU A 133 4.27 -9.95 9.15
CA LEU A 133 5.28 -10.11 8.10
C LEU A 133 6.41 -9.07 8.18
N LEU A 134 6.22 -8.00 8.96
CA LEU A 134 7.20 -6.94 9.13
C LEU A 134 8.13 -7.26 10.30
N THR A 135 9.24 -7.94 10.02
CA THR A 135 10.22 -8.37 11.02
C THR A 135 11.28 -7.33 11.33
N GLU A 136 11.48 -6.37 10.44
CA GLU A 136 12.52 -5.35 10.53
C GLU A 136 11.95 -3.99 10.94
N THR A 137 12.81 -3.17 11.54
CA THR A 137 12.47 -1.78 11.84
C THR A 137 12.26 -0.99 10.55
N LEU A 138 11.22 -0.13 10.53
CA LEU A 138 10.94 0.70 9.37
C LEU A 138 12.09 1.66 9.07
N PRO A 139 12.60 1.70 7.83
CA PRO A 139 13.64 2.61 7.44
C PRO A 139 13.16 4.06 7.44
N SER A 140 14.06 4.98 7.70
CA SER A 140 13.73 6.41 7.68
C SER A 140 13.42 6.92 6.28
N ARG A 141 14.00 6.29 5.24
CA ARG A 141 13.83 6.70 3.85
C ARG A 141 13.93 5.49 2.91
N TYR A 142 13.10 5.46 1.88
CA TYR A 142 13.16 4.52 0.78
C TYR A 142 13.95 5.09 -0.41
N ASN A 143 14.67 4.20 -1.11
CA ASN A 143 15.21 4.47 -2.42
C ASN A 143 14.09 4.41 -3.51
N PRO A 144 14.35 4.79 -4.77
CA PRO A 144 13.31 4.77 -5.82
C PRO A 144 12.72 3.39 -6.10
N GLU A 145 13.51 2.32 -5.98
CA GLU A 145 13.07 0.94 -6.20
C GLU A 145 12.12 0.49 -5.08
N GLU A 146 12.50 0.69 -3.83
CA GLU A 146 11.68 0.42 -2.65
C GLU A 146 10.37 1.22 -2.69
N THR A 147 10.46 2.51 -3.07
CA THR A 147 9.27 3.37 -3.27
C THR A 147 8.32 2.76 -4.32
N THR A 148 8.88 2.23 -5.40
CA THR A 148 8.08 1.62 -6.47
C THR A 148 7.45 0.31 -6.01
N CYS A 149 8.19 -0.52 -5.25
CA CYS A 149 7.66 -1.74 -4.64
C CYS A 149 6.52 -1.43 -3.65
N PHE A 150 6.64 -0.37 -2.85
CA PHE A 150 5.55 0.10 -2.00
C PHE A 150 4.29 0.44 -2.81
N TYR A 151 4.43 1.18 -3.91
CA TYR A 151 3.27 1.50 -4.75
C TYR A 151 2.67 0.27 -5.43
N LEU A 152 3.49 -0.70 -5.86
CA LEU A 152 3.00 -1.96 -6.40
C LEU A 152 2.18 -2.74 -5.36
N GLY A 153 2.67 -2.87 -4.12
CA GLY A 153 1.95 -3.54 -3.04
C GLY A 153 0.57 -2.92 -2.81
N TYR A 154 0.49 -1.59 -2.77
CA TYR A 154 -0.77 -0.88 -2.64
C TYR A 154 -1.73 -1.17 -3.80
N TYR A 155 -1.28 -1.04 -5.05
CA TYR A 155 -2.18 -1.21 -6.20
C TYR A 155 -2.56 -2.65 -6.47
N HIS A 156 -1.68 -3.63 -6.22
CA HIS A 156 -2.01 -5.04 -6.32
C HIS A 156 -3.10 -5.42 -5.32
N ARG A 157 -2.99 -4.93 -4.07
CA ARG A 157 -4.01 -5.18 -3.05
C ARG A 157 -5.35 -4.54 -3.44
N LYS A 158 -5.33 -3.33 -3.94
CA LYS A 158 -6.53 -2.62 -4.40
C LYS A 158 -7.24 -3.39 -5.52
N VAL A 159 -6.52 -3.85 -6.53
CA VAL A 159 -7.10 -4.62 -7.66
C VAL A 159 -7.72 -5.94 -7.21
N LYS A 160 -7.19 -6.58 -6.15
CA LYS A 160 -7.78 -7.80 -5.58
C LYS A 160 -9.13 -7.54 -4.94
N GLU A 161 -9.29 -6.43 -4.22
CA GLU A 161 -10.53 -6.10 -3.52
C GLU A 161 -11.62 -5.55 -4.45
N ASP A 162 -11.25 -4.98 -5.61
CA ASP A 162 -12.17 -4.46 -6.62
C ASP A 162 -12.80 -5.58 -7.50
N LYS A 163 -12.41 -6.86 -7.31
CA LYS A 163 -12.96 -8.05 -8.00
C LYS A 163 -13.94 -8.79 -7.12
#